data_e694172b5622e20fb1e26acb4616ede4
#
_entry.id   e694172b5622e20fb1e26acb4616ede4
#
_cell.length_a   1.000
_cell.length_b   1.000
_cell.length_c   1.000
_cell.angle_alpha   90.00
_cell.angle_beta   90.00
_cell.angle_gamma   90.00
#
_symmetry.space_group_name_H-M   'P 1'
#
loop_
_entity.id
_entity.type
_entity.pdbx_description
1 polymer ?
#
loop_
_entity_poly.entity_id
_entity_poly.type
_entity_poly.pdbx_seq_one_letter_code
_entity_poly.pdbx_strand_id
1 'polypeptide(L)'
;MKTLVTGATGTVGTHVMRVLTERGAKPRGLVRDHAKGVSVHGPDADLAVGEYSDHDSLRAALDGIGQAFLTCGNHPAQVDWETTFVDAAAAAGVQRIVKLSALGAQVGSPVAFFDAHARIEQHLRAAGMATVQLRPSFKMSTLLAGARGVRQADSFFAPAAGAKIAMIDPRDVADVAAHVLSTDGHDGRAYELTGPEAVTFDDVVAELSAILGRQIRFVPLPDDEAVTQFVAAGTPEWIATNAVTQFGLLRQGSQNQTRDTVRALTGRDPRTLAGFLRDHASAYA
;
A
#
# COMPACT_ATOMS: atom_id res chain seq x y z
N MET A 1 9.35 -20.48 7.79
CA MET A 1 8.00 -20.88 7.28
C MET A 1 7.87 -20.44 5.82
N LYS A 2 7.16 -21.21 4.99
CA LYS A 2 6.84 -20.79 3.61
C LYS A 2 5.83 -19.65 3.65
N THR A 3 6.07 -18.60 2.87
CA THR A 3 5.25 -17.37 2.87
C THR A 3 4.42 -17.28 1.59
N LEU A 4 3.12 -17.03 1.71
CA LEU A 4 2.27 -16.59 0.61
C LEU A 4 2.18 -15.05 0.62
N VAL A 5 2.32 -14.42 -0.56
CA VAL A 5 2.16 -12.97 -0.75
C VAL A 5 0.95 -12.75 -1.65
N THR A 6 -0.13 -12.20 -1.11
CA THR A 6 -1.27 -11.75 -1.93
C THR A 6 -0.96 -10.41 -2.58
N GLY A 7 -1.70 -10.04 -3.63
CA GLY A 7 -1.39 -8.80 -4.36
C GLY A 7 0.05 -8.74 -4.88
N ALA A 8 0.63 -9.89 -5.22
CA ALA A 8 2.04 -10.06 -5.58
C ALA A 8 2.49 -9.17 -6.76
N THR A 9 1.60 -8.83 -7.69
CA THR A 9 1.88 -7.92 -8.81
C THR A 9 1.50 -6.45 -8.53
N GLY A 10 1.15 -6.12 -7.29
CA GLY A 10 0.80 -4.76 -6.87
C GLY A 10 2.00 -3.98 -6.34
N THR A 11 1.78 -2.69 -6.04
CA THR A 11 2.84 -1.73 -5.66
C THR A 11 3.68 -2.18 -4.47
N VAL A 12 3.07 -2.74 -3.41
CA VAL A 12 3.81 -3.21 -2.22
C VAL A 12 4.19 -4.69 -2.39
N GLY A 13 3.24 -5.53 -2.84
CA GLY A 13 3.44 -6.98 -2.94
C GLY A 13 4.63 -7.37 -3.83
N THR A 14 4.83 -6.66 -4.96
CA THR A 14 5.99 -6.87 -5.83
C THR A 14 7.32 -6.66 -5.07
N HIS A 15 7.40 -5.62 -4.28
CA HIS A 15 8.61 -5.35 -3.48
C HIS A 15 8.77 -6.36 -2.34
N VAL A 16 7.67 -6.81 -1.69
CA VAL A 16 7.74 -7.85 -0.65
C VAL A 16 8.27 -9.16 -1.24
N MET A 17 7.75 -9.60 -2.39
CA MET A 17 8.26 -10.77 -3.11
C MET A 17 9.76 -10.65 -3.39
N ARG A 18 10.19 -9.50 -3.94
CA ARG A 18 11.59 -9.25 -4.25
C ARG A 18 12.48 -9.30 -3.01
N VAL A 19 12.13 -8.56 -1.93
CA VAL A 19 12.96 -8.48 -0.72
C VAL A 19 13.05 -9.85 -0.02
N LEU A 20 11.97 -10.62 0.04
CA LEU A 20 12.00 -11.98 0.58
C LEU A 20 12.91 -12.89 -0.24
N THR A 21 12.85 -12.81 -1.57
CA THR A 21 13.73 -13.60 -2.46
C THR A 21 15.19 -13.22 -2.30
N GLU A 22 15.52 -11.93 -2.23
CA GLU A 22 16.89 -11.44 -1.98
C GLU A 22 17.44 -11.89 -0.63
N ARG A 23 16.56 -12.15 0.36
CA ARG A 23 16.93 -12.74 1.66
C ARG A 23 17.01 -14.27 1.66
N GLY A 24 16.91 -14.90 0.49
CA GLY A 24 17.01 -16.36 0.31
C GLY A 24 15.72 -17.12 0.64
N ALA A 25 14.59 -16.45 0.88
CA ALA A 25 13.29 -17.10 0.99
C ALA A 25 12.74 -17.45 -0.40
N LYS A 26 11.79 -18.39 -0.44
CA LYS A 26 11.05 -18.76 -1.66
C LYS A 26 9.56 -18.46 -1.45
N PRO A 27 9.15 -17.17 -1.48
CA PRO A 27 7.76 -16.83 -1.30
C PRO A 27 6.91 -17.31 -2.48
N ARG A 28 5.66 -17.72 -2.20
CA ARG A 28 4.65 -17.95 -3.23
C ARG A 28 3.85 -16.67 -3.45
N GLY A 29 3.74 -16.23 -4.72
CA GLY A 29 2.89 -15.12 -5.10
C GLY A 29 1.48 -15.58 -5.48
N LEU A 30 0.42 -15.02 -4.87
CA LEU A 30 -0.95 -15.20 -5.37
C LEU A 30 -1.21 -14.17 -6.47
N VAL A 31 -1.53 -14.63 -7.67
CA VAL A 31 -1.78 -13.80 -8.85
C VAL A 31 -3.09 -14.20 -9.53
N ARG A 32 -3.79 -13.25 -10.12
CA ARG A 32 -5.00 -13.53 -10.95
C ARG A 32 -4.63 -13.95 -12.38
N ASP A 33 -3.50 -13.45 -12.87
CA ASP A 33 -2.97 -13.69 -14.20
C ASP A 33 -1.54 -14.20 -14.08
N HIS A 34 -1.33 -15.46 -14.46
CA HIS A 34 -0.01 -16.12 -14.40
C HIS A 34 1.02 -15.43 -15.30
N ALA A 35 0.61 -15.06 -16.52
CA ALA A 35 1.55 -14.44 -17.49
C ALA A 35 2.05 -13.09 -16.98
N LYS A 36 1.15 -12.28 -16.39
CA LYS A 36 1.52 -11.04 -15.71
C LYS A 36 2.42 -11.32 -14.50
N GLY A 37 2.14 -12.36 -13.72
CA GLY A 37 2.99 -12.76 -12.60
C GLY A 37 4.39 -13.07 -13.04
N VAL A 38 4.55 -13.90 -14.08
CA VAL A 38 5.84 -14.26 -14.69
C VAL A 38 6.57 -13.02 -15.24
N SER A 39 5.86 -12.10 -15.88
CA SER A 39 6.47 -10.87 -16.40
C SER A 39 7.06 -9.98 -15.31
N VAL A 40 6.49 -10.02 -14.10
CA VAL A 40 6.93 -9.20 -12.95
C VAL A 40 8.02 -9.87 -12.13
N HIS A 41 7.93 -11.20 -11.92
CA HIS A 41 8.78 -11.94 -10.98
C HIS A 41 9.77 -12.91 -11.65
N GLY A 42 9.67 -13.09 -12.96
CA GLY A 42 10.47 -14.05 -13.71
C GLY A 42 9.82 -15.45 -13.78
N PRO A 43 10.33 -16.30 -14.69
CA PRO A 43 9.75 -17.62 -14.98
C PRO A 43 9.93 -18.64 -13.83
N ASP A 44 10.91 -18.45 -12.97
CA ASP A 44 11.23 -19.36 -11.86
C ASP A 44 10.50 -19.02 -10.55
N ALA A 45 9.64 -17.98 -10.55
CA ALA A 45 8.88 -17.58 -9.37
C ALA A 45 7.81 -18.62 -9.01
N ASP A 46 7.67 -18.95 -7.73
CA ASP A 46 6.55 -19.78 -7.25
C ASP A 46 5.26 -18.91 -7.25
N LEU A 47 4.40 -19.17 -8.24
CA LEU A 47 3.17 -18.42 -8.46
C LEU A 47 1.97 -19.36 -8.41
N ALA A 48 0.99 -19.02 -7.56
CA ALA A 48 -0.32 -19.67 -7.54
C ALA A 48 -1.35 -18.74 -8.23
N VAL A 49 -2.13 -19.31 -9.14
CA VAL A 49 -3.26 -18.58 -9.75
C VAL A 49 -4.47 -18.72 -8.85
N GLY A 50 -5.11 -17.61 -8.52
CA GLY A 50 -6.32 -17.60 -7.72
C GLY A 50 -6.82 -16.20 -7.43
N GLU A 51 -8.03 -16.13 -6.91
CA GLU A 51 -8.67 -14.89 -6.52
C GLU A 51 -9.47 -15.07 -5.21
N TYR A 52 -9.73 -13.95 -4.55
CA TYR A 52 -10.37 -13.95 -3.22
C TYR A 52 -11.80 -14.53 -3.21
N SER A 53 -12.51 -14.49 -4.33
CA SER A 53 -13.86 -15.02 -4.49
C SER A 53 -13.91 -16.53 -4.78
N ASP A 54 -12.77 -17.16 -5.08
CA ASP A 54 -12.65 -18.59 -5.41
C ASP A 54 -11.97 -19.36 -4.27
N HIS A 55 -12.78 -20.00 -3.43
CA HIS A 55 -12.33 -20.79 -2.28
C HIS A 55 -11.40 -21.95 -2.65
N ASP A 56 -11.63 -22.61 -3.80
CA ASP A 56 -10.80 -23.74 -4.22
C ASP A 56 -9.41 -23.28 -4.65
N SER A 57 -9.35 -22.16 -5.37
CA SER A 57 -8.06 -21.55 -5.73
C SER A 57 -7.29 -21.06 -4.51
N LEU A 58 -7.96 -20.47 -3.52
CA LEU A 58 -7.33 -20.06 -2.27
C LEU A 58 -6.78 -21.26 -1.50
N ARG A 59 -7.58 -22.35 -1.39
CA ARG A 59 -7.13 -23.58 -0.73
C ARG A 59 -5.88 -24.16 -1.39
N ALA A 60 -5.86 -24.23 -2.72
CA ALA A 60 -4.70 -24.70 -3.48
C ALA A 60 -3.47 -23.78 -3.29
N ALA A 61 -3.66 -22.46 -3.28
CA ALA A 61 -2.60 -21.50 -3.07
C ALA A 61 -2.00 -21.58 -1.67
N LEU A 62 -2.80 -21.89 -0.65
CA LEU A 62 -2.43 -21.98 0.75
C LEU A 62 -1.80 -23.32 1.15
N ASP A 63 -1.79 -24.31 0.26
CA ASP A 63 -1.19 -25.62 0.55
C ASP A 63 0.30 -25.49 0.89
N GLY A 64 0.68 -25.99 2.08
CA GLY A 64 2.04 -25.94 2.62
C GLY A 64 2.52 -24.53 3.06
N ILE A 65 1.61 -23.57 3.17
CA ILE A 65 1.92 -22.19 3.62
C ILE A 65 1.85 -22.10 5.15
N GLY A 66 2.89 -21.58 5.76
CA GLY A 66 2.94 -21.35 7.22
C GLY A 66 2.60 -19.91 7.61
N GLN A 67 2.81 -18.94 6.71
CA GLN A 67 2.46 -17.54 6.97
C GLN A 67 2.09 -16.80 5.68
N ALA A 68 1.35 -15.67 5.80
CA ALA A 68 0.94 -14.89 4.65
C ALA A 68 1.16 -13.39 4.84
N PHE A 69 1.49 -12.70 3.74
CA PHE A 69 1.34 -11.24 3.62
C PHE A 69 0.02 -10.96 2.90
N LEU A 70 -0.91 -10.31 3.60
CA LEU A 70 -2.25 -10.03 3.10
C LEU A 70 -2.38 -8.58 2.66
N THR A 71 -2.65 -8.37 1.38
CA THR A 71 -2.95 -7.06 0.80
C THR A 71 -3.91 -7.19 -0.38
N CYS A 72 -4.84 -6.25 -0.48
CA CYS A 72 -5.76 -6.08 -1.59
C CYS A 72 -5.75 -4.62 -2.05
N GLY A 73 -6.17 -4.36 -3.29
CA GLY A 73 -6.48 -3.01 -3.73
C GLY A 73 -7.80 -2.52 -3.11
N ASN A 74 -7.95 -1.21 -2.95
CA ASN A 74 -9.20 -0.61 -2.47
C ASN A 74 -10.36 -0.99 -3.41
N HIS A 75 -11.39 -1.61 -2.83
CA HIS A 75 -12.57 -2.08 -3.56
C HIS A 75 -13.77 -2.17 -2.61
N PRO A 76 -15.01 -1.94 -3.08
CA PRO A 76 -16.21 -2.11 -2.23
C PRO A 76 -16.33 -3.49 -1.57
N ALA A 77 -15.89 -4.55 -2.24
CA ALA A 77 -15.89 -5.92 -1.70
C ALA A 77 -14.60 -6.28 -0.94
N GLN A 78 -13.75 -5.32 -0.58
CA GLN A 78 -12.46 -5.62 0.06
C GLN A 78 -12.62 -6.36 1.39
N VAL A 79 -13.63 -6.01 2.19
CA VAL A 79 -13.89 -6.69 3.46
C VAL A 79 -14.18 -8.16 3.21
N ASP A 80 -15.13 -8.46 2.33
CA ASP A 80 -15.54 -9.84 2.02
C ASP A 80 -14.37 -10.66 1.47
N TRP A 81 -13.59 -10.06 0.55
CA TRP A 81 -12.45 -10.75 -0.05
C TRP A 81 -11.35 -11.08 0.96
N GLU A 82 -10.96 -10.11 1.78
CA GLU A 82 -9.88 -10.35 2.72
C GLU A 82 -10.30 -11.21 3.89
N THR A 83 -11.56 -11.13 4.36
CA THR A 83 -12.07 -12.04 5.40
C THR A 83 -12.21 -13.47 4.88
N THR A 84 -12.67 -13.67 3.63
CA THR A 84 -12.65 -14.99 2.96
C THR A 84 -11.22 -15.58 2.92
N PHE A 85 -10.23 -14.77 2.58
CA PHE A 85 -8.84 -15.22 2.61
C PHE A 85 -8.38 -15.60 4.02
N VAL A 86 -8.73 -14.82 5.04
CA VAL A 86 -8.39 -15.10 6.44
C VAL A 86 -8.97 -16.43 6.89
N ASP A 87 -10.24 -16.69 6.57
CA ASP A 87 -10.92 -17.93 6.93
C ASP A 87 -10.30 -19.14 6.20
N ALA A 88 -9.99 -18.99 4.91
CA ALA A 88 -9.27 -20.02 4.15
C ALA A 88 -7.86 -20.29 4.72
N ALA A 89 -7.15 -19.26 5.13
CA ALA A 89 -5.82 -19.37 5.73
C ALA A 89 -5.88 -20.09 7.09
N ALA A 90 -6.88 -19.77 7.93
CA ALA A 90 -7.11 -20.46 9.19
C ALA A 90 -7.42 -21.96 8.96
N ALA A 91 -8.30 -22.27 8.01
CA ALA A 91 -8.64 -23.66 7.65
C ALA A 91 -7.44 -24.44 7.08
N ALA A 92 -6.51 -23.77 6.40
CA ALA A 92 -5.27 -24.36 5.86
C ALA A 92 -4.15 -24.49 6.92
N GLY A 93 -4.36 -24.03 8.16
CA GLY A 93 -3.37 -24.10 9.23
C GLY A 93 -2.25 -23.05 9.14
N VAL A 94 -2.49 -21.94 8.46
CA VAL A 94 -1.57 -20.78 8.45
C VAL A 94 -1.43 -20.25 9.87
N GLN A 95 -0.21 -20.05 10.32
CA GLN A 95 0.08 -19.69 11.71
C GLN A 95 0.14 -18.17 11.92
N ARG A 96 0.50 -17.40 10.89
CA ARG A 96 0.68 -15.94 10.99
C ARG A 96 0.19 -15.23 9.73
N ILE A 97 -0.50 -14.09 9.91
CA ILE A 97 -0.81 -13.14 8.83
C ILE A 97 -0.22 -11.77 9.16
N VAL A 98 0.59 -11.24 8.24
CA VAL A 98 1.02 -9.85 8.22
C VAL A 98 0.11 -9.08 7.26
N LYS A 99 -0.77 -8.23 7.81
CA LYS A 99 -1.77 -7.47 7.05
C LYS A 99 -1.24 -6.09 6.68
N LEU A 100 -1.28 -5.76 5.39
CA LEU A 100 -1.16 -4.37 4.95
C LEU A 100 -2.49 -3.65 5.23
N SER A 101 -2.52 -2.85 6.27
CA SER A 101 -3.61 -1.99 6.68
C SER A 101 -3.37 -0.53 6.26
N ALA A 102 -3.89 0.44 6.98
CA ALA A 102 -3.69 1.86 6.74
C ALA A 102 -3.58 2.65 8.04
N LEU A 103 -2.77 3.70 8.07
CA LEU A 103 -2.79 4.71 9.12
C LEU A 103 -4.10 5.50 9.03
N GLY A 104 -4.92 5.39 10.07
CA GLY A 104 -6.30 5.89 10.07
C GLY A 104 -7.37 4.80 10.00
N ALA A 105 -6.98 3.49 9.96
CA ALA A 105 -7.92 2.37 10.04
C ALA A 105 -8.75 2.46 11.33
N GLN A 106 -10.04 2.74 11.18
CA GLN A 106 -11.00 2.93 12.26
C GLN A 106 -12.39 2.51 11.77
N VAL A 107 -13.10 1.72 12.56
CA VAL A 107 -14.50 1.37 12.28
C VAL A 107 -15.37 2.63 12.33
N GLY A 108 -16.22 2.77 11.32
CA GLY A 108 -17.07 3.96 11.17
C GLY A 108 -16.33 5.19 10.60
N SER A 109 -15.11 5.01 10.09
CA SER A 109 -14.40 6.10 9.39
C SER A 109 -15.22 6.61 8.21
N PRO A 110 -15.25 7.93 7.95
CA PRO A 110 -15.87 8.49 6.75
C PRO A 110 -15.15 8.07 5.45
N VAL A 111 -13.91 7.62 5.55
CA VAL A 111 -13.14 7.04 4.46
C VAL A 111 -13.37 5.54 4.43
N ALA A 112 -14.10 5.05 3.43
CA ALA A 112 -14.47 3.63 3.36
C ALA A 112 -13.25 2.68 3.34
N PHE A 113 -12.09 3.11 2.84
CA PHE A 113 -10.85 2.34 2.91
C PHE A 113 -10.41 2.09 4.35
N PHE A 114 -10.50 3.10 5.20
CA PHE A 114 -10.09 3.00 6.60
C PHE A 114 -11.06 2.16 7.42
N ASP A 115 -12.38 2.29 7.16
CA ASP A 115 -13.39 1.41 7.75
C ASP A 115 -13.18 -0.05 7.35
N ALA A 116 -12.96 -0.30 6.06
CA ALA A 116 -12.69 -1.65 5.55
C ALA A 116 -11.46 -2.28 6.22
N HIS A 117 -10.34 -1.56 6.28
CA HIS A 117 -9.15 -2.07 6.96
C HIS A 117 -9.41 -2.37 8.44
N ALA A 118 -10.15 -1.52 9.16
CA ALA A 118 -10.45 -1.74 10.58
C ALA A 118 -11.33 -2.98 10.80
N ARG A 119 -12.35 -3.21 9.94
CA ARG A 119 -13.18 -4.41 10.00
C ARG A 119 -12.38 -5.68 9.72
N ILE A 120 -11.49 -5.66 8.74
CA ILE A 120 -10.59 -6.78 8.44
C ILE A 120 -9.65 -7.04 9.63
N GLU A 121 -9.10 -6.00 10.26
CA GLU A 121 -8.30 -6.15 11.47
C GLU A 121 -9.10 -6.76 12.64
N GLN A 122 -10.40 -6.45 12.78
CA GLN A 122 -11.26 -7.09 13.78
C GLN A 122 -11.43 -8.57 13.48
N HIS A 123 -11.71 -8.94 12.22
CA HIS A 123 -11.87 -10.33 11.80
C HIS A 123 -10.58 -11.14 12.02
N LEU A 124 -9.41 -10.57 11.64
CA LEU A 124 -8.11 -11.17 11.88
C LEU A 124 -7.86 -11.48 13.37
N ARG A 125 -8.20 -10.56 14.27
CA ARG A 125 -8.06 -10.78 15.71
C ARG A 125 -8.93 -11.92 16.24
N ALA A 126 -10.10 -12.16 15.60
CA ALA A 126 -11.02 -13.23 15.98
C ALA A 126 -10.63 -14.60 15.39
N ALA A 127 -9.77 -14.64 14.36
CA ALA A 127 -9.43 -15.86 13.63
C ALA A 127 -8.47 -16.81 14.36
N GLY A 128 -7.95 -16.44 15.53
CA GLY A 128 -7.15 -17.32 16.40
C GLY A 128 -5.71 -17.56 15.96
N MET A 129 -5.24 -16.95 14.86
CA MET A 129 -3.84 -17.02 14.40
C MET A 129 -3.06 -15.78 14.81
N ALA A 130 -1.73 -15.85 14.77
CA ALA A 130 -0.87 -14.69 15.01
C ALA A 130 -1.07 -13.64 13.90
N THR A 131 -1.22 -12.39 14.30
CA THR A 131 -1.46 -11.29 13.34
C THR A 131 -0.54 -10.11 13.60
N VAL A 132 -0.10 -9.46 12.53
CA VAL A 132 0.64 -8.19 12.59
C VAL A 132 -0.02 -7.22 11.61
N GLN A 133 -0.31 -5.99 12.05
CA GLN A 133 -0.87 -4.95 11.21
C GLN A 133 0.23 -3.94 10.83
N LEU A 134 0.44 -3.75 9.53
CA LEU A 134 1.26 -2.65 9.02
C LEU A 134 0.33 -1.52 8.58
N ARG A 135 0.42 -0.38 9.22
CA ARG A 135 -0.43 0.79 8.98
C ARG A 135 0.38 1.92 8.34
N PRO A 136 0.63 1.85 7.02
CA PRO A 136 1.34 2.92 6.32
C PRO A 136 0.48 4.20 6.28
N SER A 137 1.16 5.34 6.31
CA SER A 137 0.62 6.64 5.93
C SER A 137 0.38 6.72 4.42
N PHE A 138 0.02 7.91 3.94
CA PHE A 138 -0.17 8.17 2.51
C PHE A 138 1.06 7.75 1.70
N LYS A 139 0.87 6.85 0.74
CA LYS A 139 1.99 6.28 -0.04
C LYS A 139 2.46 7.24 -1.12
N MET A 140 3.76 7.47 -1.22
CA MET A 140 4.37 8.29 -2.27
C MET A 140 3.99 7.83 -3.68
N SER A 141 3.73 6.53 -3.89
CA SER A 141 3.27 6.01 -5.19
C SER A 141 1.95 6.62 -5.68
N THR A 142 1.13 7.19 -4.79
CA THR A 142 -0.09 7.90 -5.17
C THR A 142 0.22 9.19 -5.94
N LEU A 143 1.41 9.78 -5.75
CA LEU A 143 1.85 10.97 -6.50
C LEU A 143 1.97 10.71 -8.01
N LEU A 144 2.18 9.46 -8.42
CA LEU A 144 2.27 9.09 -9.84
C LEU A 144 0.96 9.35 -10.60
N ALA A 145 -0.18 9.42 -9.91
CA ALA A 145 -1.45 9.80 -10.51
C ALA A 145 -1.43 11.25 -11.06
N GLY A 146 -0.61 12.15 -10.48
CA GLY A 146 -0.44 13.52 -10.95
C GLY A 146 0.47 13.68 -12.18
N ALA A 147 1.14 12.61 -12.61
CA ALA A 147 2.13 12.66 -13.68
C ALA A 147 1.59 13.23 -15.01
N ARG A 148 0.34 12.94 -15.34
CA ARG A 148 -0.31 13.48 -16.56
C ARG A 148 -0.40 15.00 -16.51
N GLY A 149 -0.84 15.58 -15.40
CA GLY A 149 -0.94 17.04 -15.24
C GLY A 149 0.43 17.72 -15.33
N VAL A 150 1.47 17.09 -14.73
CA VAL A 150 2.85 17.57 -14.82
C VAL A 150 3.35 17.57 -16.26
N ARG A 151 3.12 16.48 -17.03
CA ARG A 151 3.56 16.40 -18.44
C ARG A 151 2.81 17.33 -19.37
N GLN A 152 1.51 17.54 -19.15
CA GLN A 152 0.65 18.25 -20.12
C GLN A 152 0.47 19.74 -19.81
N ALA A 153 0.63 20.14 -18.54
CA ALA A 153 0.28 21.48 -18.07
C ALA A 153 1.28 22.08 -17.07
N ASP A 154 2.44 21.45 -16.87
CA ASP A 154 3.40 21.84 -15.84
C ASP A 154 2.75 22.04 -14.45
N SER A 155 1.72 21.23 -14.15
CA SER A 155 0.89 21.42 -12.96
C SER A 155 0.54 20.10 -12.29
N PHE A 156 0.57 20.12 -10.97
CA PHE A 156 0.12 19.01 -10.12
C PHE A 156 -1.20 19.39 -9.46
N PHE A 157 -2.24 18.64 -9.74
CA PHE A 157 -3.60 18.91 -9.27
C PHE A 157 -3.97 17.95 -8.13
N ALA A 158 -4.37 18.48 -6.96
CA ALA A 158 -4.90 17.66 -5.86
C ALA A 158 -5.71 18.52 -4.87
N PRO A 159 -6.70 17.94 -4.15
CA PRO A 159 -7.46 18.65 -3.12
C PRO A 159 -6.71 18.67 -1.78
N ALA A 160 -5.44 19.10 -1.80
CA ALA A 160 -4.50 18.95 -0.70
C ALA A 160 -3.98 20.28 -0.16
N ALA A 161 -4.69 21.40 -0.38
CA ALA A 161 -4.27 22.73 0.08
C ALA A 161 -3.89 22.73 1.57
N GLY A 162 -2.64 23.09 1.89
CA GLY A 162 -2.14 23.15 3.28
C GLY A 162 -1.96 21.80 3.98
N ALA A 163 -2.26 20.68 3.35
CA ALA A 163 -2.04 19.36 3.95
C ALA A 163 -0.54 19.08 4.13
N LYS A 164 -0.17 18.70 5.35
CA LYS A 164 1.19 18.26 5.69
C LYS A 164 1.15 16.77 6.00
N ILE A 165 1.91 15.95 5.27
CA ILE A 165 1.74 14.51 5.25
C ILE A 165 3.11 13.82 5.36
N ALA A 166 3.28 12.95 6.35
CA ALA A 166 4.46 12.11 6.49
C ALA A 166 4.39 10.93 5.51
N MET A 167 4.48 11.23 4.19
CA MET A 167 4.31 10.27 3.10
C MET A 167 5.37 9.17 3.15
N ILE A 168 4.96 7.92 2.89
CA ILE A 168 5.86 6.76 2.93
C ILE A 168 6.12 6.17 1.53
N ASP A 169 7.37 5.78 1.27
CA ASP A 169 7.72 4.99 0.10
C ASP A 169 7.20 3.54 0.25
N PRO A 170 6.51 2.98 -0.76
CA PRO A 170 6.05 1.58 -0.71
C PRO A 170 7.17 0.56 -0.50
N ARG A 171 8.40 0.89 -0.88
CA ARG A 171 9.58 0.03 -0.66
C ARG A 171 9.93 -0.09 0.82
N ASP A 172 9.73 0.97 1.61
CA ASP A 172 9.95 0.92 3.06
C ASP A 172 8.89 0.06 3.74
N VAL A 173 7.64 0.12 3.26
CA VAL A 173 6.57 -0.77 3.73
C VAL A 173 6.94 -2.24 3.46
N ALA A 174 7.48 -2.53 2.28
CA ALA A 174 7.91 -3.88 1.91
C ALA A 174 9.13 -4.35 2.71
N ASP A 175 10.10 -3.47 2.98
CA ASP A 175 11.27 -3.77 3.82
C ASP A 175 10.85 -4.15 5.24
N VAL A 176 9.88 -3.41 5.84
CA VAL A 176 9.29 -3.74 7.14
C VAL A 176 8.49 -5.03 7.07
N ALA A 177 7.66 -5.24 6.04
CA ALA A 177 6.90 -6.47 5.88
C ALA A 177 7.82 -7.70 5.81
N ALA A 178 8.88 -7.63 5.01
CA ALA A 178 9.86 -8.71 4.89
C ALA A 178 10.64 -8.92 6.19
N HIS A 179 10.93 -7.87 6.97
CA HIS A 179 11.54 -8.01 8.30
C HIS A 179 10.60 -8.78 9.24
N VAL A 180 9.36 -8.34 9.38
CA VAL A 180 8.35 -8.95 10.26
C VAL A 180 8.06 -10.40 9.88
N LEU A 181 8.03 -10.72 8.57
CA LEU A 181 7.86 -12.10 8.08
C LEU A 181 9.08 -13.00 8.34
N SER A 182 10.26 -12.42 8.56
CA SER A 182 11.52 -13.16 8.73
C SER A 182 12.01 -13.24 10.17
N THR A 183 11.36 -12.56 11.11
CA THR A 183 11.75 -12.47 12.51
C THR A 183 10.56 -12.74 13.44
N ASP A 184 10.87 -13.02 14.71
CA ASP A 184 9.87 -13.28 15.75
C ASP A 184 9.63 -12.04 16.64
N GLY A 185 8.62 -12.11 17.53
CA GLY A 185 8.33 -11.05 18.51
C GLY A 185 7.41 -9.94 18.01
N HIS A 186 6.75 -10.14 16.85
CA HIS A 186 5.86 -9.14 16.23
C HIS A 186 4.37 -9.46 16.41
N ASP A 187 4.01 -10.64 16.87
CA ASP A 187 2.65 -11.11 16.98
C ASP A 187 1.79 -10.18 17.86
N GLY A 188 0.59 -9.85 17.38
CA GLY A 188 -0.33 -8.90 18.02
C GLY A 188 0.04 -7.43 17.87
N ARG A 189 1.16 -7.11 17.22
CA ARG A 189 1.61 -5.72 17.04
C ARG A 189 0.92 -5.03 15.87
N ALA A 190 0.69 -3.72 16.03
CA ALA A 190 0.32 -2.81 14.96
C ALA A 190 1.44 -1.76 14.80
N TYR A 191 1.96 -1.62 13.59
CA TYR A 191 3.06 -0.72 13.28
C TYR A 191 2.59 0.41 12.38
N GLU A 192 2.63 1.64 12.88
CA GLU A 192 2.44 2.84 12.08
C GLU A 192 3.72 3.13 11.31
N LEU A 193 3.62 3.23 9.98
CA LEU A 193 4.75 3.40 9.08
C LEU A 193 4.63 4.74 8.36
N THR A 194 5.64 5.59 8.50
CA THR A 194 5.68 6.91 7.87
C THR A 194 7.02 7.15 7.18
N GLY A 195 7.07 8.12 6.29
CA GLY A 195 8.31 8.67 5.79
C GLY A 195 9.08 9.47 6.86
N PRO A 196 10.27 9.98 6.52
CA PRO A 196 11.17 10.63 7.48
C PRO A 196 10.71 12.03 7.87
N GLU A 197 9.86 12.65 7.06
CA GLU A 197 9.41 14.03 7.24
C GLU A 197 7.96 14.20 6.76
N ALA A 198 7.28 15.23 7.30
CA ALA A 198 5.97 15.62 6.83
C ALA A 198 6.13 16.73 5.77
N VAL A 199 5.65 16.45 4.56
CA VAL A 199 5.78 17.30 3.38
C VAL A 199 4.43 17.80 2.90
N THR A 200 4.44 18.93 2.18
CA THR A 200 3.28 19.51 1.49
C THR A 200 3.30 19.17 0.00
N PHE A 201 2.23 19.47 -0.72
CA PHE A 201 2.24 19.37 -2.18
C PHE A 201 3.06 20.49 -2.85
N ASP A 202 3.30 21.61 -2.15
CA ASP A 202 4.26 22.62 -2.60
C ASP A 202 5.68 22.07 -2.56
N ASP A 203 6.05 21.30 -1.53
CA ASP A 203 7.34 20.59 -1.49
C ASP A 203 7.46 19.56 -2.62
N VAL A 204 6.38 18.83 -2.92
CA VAL A 204 6.35 17.87 -4.06
C VAL A 204 6.65 18.55 -5.38
N VAL A 205 6.02 19.70 -5.68
CA VAL A 205 6.26 20.41 -6.96
C VAL A 205 7.58 21.14 -6.99
N ALA A 206 8.10 21.57 -5.85
CA ALA A 206 9.46 22.13 -5.75
C ALA A 206 10.51 21.08 -6.12
N GLU A 207 10.41 19.88 -5.56
CA GLU A 207 11.32 18.77 -5.90
C GLU A 207 11.16 18.34 -7.37
N LEU A 208 9.93 18.23 -7.89
CA LEU A 208 9.70 17.93 -9.31
C LEU A 208 10.30 19.00 -10.22
N SER A 209 10.17 20.27 -9.86
CA SER A 209 10.75 21.39 -10.63
C SER A 209 12.27 21.28 -10.71
N ALA A 210 12.92 20.98 -9.59
CA ALA A 210 14.36 20.79 -9.52
C ALA A 210 14.83 19.59 -10.36
N ILE A 211 14.09 18.47 -10.31
CA ILE A 211 14.41 17.23 -11.04
C ILE A 211 14.23 17.42 -12.56
N LEU A 212 13.15 18.09 -12.98
CA LEU A 212 12.75 18.22 -14.38
C LEU A 212 13.38 19.44 -15.07
N GLY A 213 14.03 20.34 -14.31
CA GLY A 213 14.64 21.57 -14.85
C GLY A 213 13.63 22.58 -15.41
N ARG A 214 12.36 22.50 -14.98
CA ARG A 214 11.26 23.40 -15.40
C ARG A 214 10.31 23.66 -14.25
N GLN A 215 9.64 24.79 -14.25
CA GLN A 215 8.74 25.16 -13.17
C GLN A 215 7.46 24.30 -13.20
N ILE A 216 7.22 23.54 -12.14
CA ILE A 216 5.96 22.82 -11.91
C ILE A 216 5.19 23.56 -10.81
N ARG A 217 3.87 23.73 -10.99
CA ARG A 217 2.99 24.42 -10.03
C ARG A 217 2.05 23.46 -9.35
N PHE A 218 1.82 23.66 -8.07
CA PHE A 218 0.70 23.01 -7.38
C PHE A 218 -0.57 23.80 -7.60
N VAL A 219 -1.63 23.12 -8.04
CA VAL A 219 -2.96 23.69 -8.23
C VAL A 219 -3.93 22.95 -7.28
N PRO A 220 -4.27 23.57 -6.14
CA PRO A 220 -5.25 22.98 -5.24
C PRO A 220 -6.64 22.97 -5.88
N LEU A 221 -7.31 21.82 -5.83
CA LEU A 221 -8.65 21.64 -6.33
C LEU A 221 -9.68 21.74 -5.19
N PRO A 222 -10.88 22.33 -5.45
CA PRO A 222 -12.05 22.09 -4.63
C PRO A 222 -12.43 20.61 -4.64
N ASP A 223 -13.07 20.13 -3.56
CA ASP A 223 -13.35 18.70 -3.39
C ASP A 223 -14.27 18.13 -4.47
N ASP A 224 -15.30 18.84 -4.87
CA ASP A 224 -16.25 18.46 -5.93
C ASP A 224 -15.58 18.41 -7.31
N GLU A 225 -14.72 19.39 -7.60
CA GLU A 225 -13.94 19.42 -8.83
C GLU A 225 -12.93 18.27 -8.87
N ALA A 226 -12.30 17.94 -7.72
CA ALA A 226 -11.34 16.85 -7.62
C ALA A 226 -12.00 15.49 -7.91
N VAL A 227 -13.20 15.21 -7.39
CA VAL A 227 -13.95 13.99 -7.72
C VAL A 227 -14.19 13.91 -9.23
N THR A 228 -14.70 15.01 -9.83
CA THR A 228 -14.97 15.07 -11.26
C THR A 228 -13.72 14.82 -12.10
N GLN A 229 -12.60 15.44 -11.76
CA GLN A 229 -11.33 15.26 -12.48
C GLN A 229 -10.76 13.85 -12.32
N PHE A 230 -10.83 13.25 -11.13
CA PHE A 230 -10.35 11.88 -10.91
C PHE A 230 -11.18 10.87 -11.71
N VAL A 231 -12.50 11.03 -11.76
CA VAL A 231 -13.38 10.18 -12.57
C VAL A 231 -13.08 10.35 -14.07
N ALA A 232 -12.92 11.59 -14.54
CA ALA A 232 -12.55 11.87 -15.92
C ALA A 232 -11.17 11.30 -16.31
N ALA A 233 -10.26 11.15 -15.33
CA ALA A 233 -8.97 10.49 -15.51
C ALA A 233 -9.05 8.94 -15.46
N GLY A 234 -10.24 8.36 -15.30
CA GLY A 234 -10.49 6.92 -15.30
C GLY A 234 -10.51 6.28 -13.91
N THR A 235 -10.47 7.07 -12.83
CA THR A 235 -10.62 6.54 -11.48
C THR A 235 -12.09 6.18 -11.23
N PRO A 236 -12.44 4.97 -10.76
CA PRO A 236 -13.80 4.64 -10.38
C PRO A 236 -14.35 5.65 -9.36
N GLU A 237 -15.60 6.07 -9.52
CA GLU A 237 -16.22 7.12 -8.70
C GLU A 237 -16.13 6.85 -7.20
N TRP A 238 -16.36 5.59 -6.77
CA TRP A 238 -16.22 5.18 -5.38
C TRP A 238 -14.80 5.44 -4.83
N ILE A 239 -13.76 5.17 -5.63
CA ILE A 239 -12.37 5.44 -5.23
C ILE A 239 -12.12 6.94 -5.20
N ALA A 240 -12.59 7.69 -6.21
CA ALA A 240 -12.41 9.13 -6.30
C ALA A 240 -13.02 9.85 -5.09
N THR A 241 -14.27 9.53 -4.76
CA THR A 241 -14.98 10.10 -3.61
C THR A 241 -14.26 9.82 -2.30
N ASN A 242 -13.83 8.56 -2.07
CA ASN A 242 -13.12 8.19 -0.86
C ASN A 242 -11.72 8.80 -0.78
N ALA A 243 -11.02 8.94 -1.91
CA ALA A 243 -9.74 9.64 -1.96
C ALA A 243 -9.87 11.12 -1.58
N VAL A 244 -10.88 11.81 -2.08
CA VAL A 244 -11.15 13.21 -1.73
C VAL A 244 -11.52 13.33 -0.25
N THR A 245 -12.35 12.44 0.29
CA THR A 245 -12.66 12.38 1.73
C THR A 245 -11.39 12.18 2.55
N GLN A 246 -10.48 11.29 2.11
CA GLN A 246 -9.18 11.11 2.75
C GLN A 246 -8.35 12.40 2.73
N PHE A 247 -8.31 13.14 1.63
CA PHE A 247 -7.63 14.42 1.58
C PHE A 247 -8.21 15.43 2.57
N GLY A 248 -9.51 15.40 2.82
CA GLY A 248 -10.16 16.18 3.88
C GLY A 248 -9.55 15.91 5.27
N LEU A 249 -9.33 14.63 5.62
CA LEU A 249 -8.67 14.26 6.87
C LEU A 249 -7.18 14.64 6.87
N LEU A 250 -6.49 14.54 5.73
CA LEU A 250 -5.08 14.94 5.62
C LEU A 250 -4.90 16.44 5.84
N ARG A 251 -5.81 17.27 5.31
CA ARG A 251 -5.83 18.73 5.58
C ARG A 251 -6.04 19.05 7.07
N GLN A 252 -6.73 18.17 7.82
CA GLN A 252 -6.90 18.25 9.27
C GLN A 252 -5.69 17.71 10.06
N GLY A 253 -4.64 17.24 9.39
CA GLY A 253 -3.40 16.80 10.01
C GLY A 253 -3.40 15.33 10.47
N SER A 254 -4.32 14.49 9.98
CA SER A 254 -4.44 13.09 10.42
C SER A 254 -3.19 12.24 10.21
N GLN A 255 -2.27 12.64 9.31
CA GLN A 255 -1.05 11.91 9.00
C GLN A 255 0.19 12.84 8.92
N ASN A 256 0.25 13.86 9.76
CA ASN A 256 1.36 14.83 9.79
C ASN A 256 2.48 14.46 10.77
N GLN A 257 2.32 13.41 11.56
CA GLN A 257 3.32 12.94 12.52
C GLN A 257 4.22 11.86 11.92
N THR A 258 5.52 12.01 12.09
CA THR A 258 6.50 10.97 11.74
C THR A 258 6.60 9.90 12.83
N ARG A 259 7.05 8.70 12.44
CA ARG A 259 7.35 7.57 13.32
C ARG A 259 8.73 7.00 12.99
N ASP A 260 9.45 6.57 14.00
CA ASP A 260 10.78 5.95 13.85
C ASP A 260 10.69 4.43 13.51
N THR A 261 9.50 3.93 13.26
CA THR A 261 9.22 2.49 13.11
C THR A 261 10.01 1.84 11.98
N VAL A 262 10.13 2.50 10.83
CA VAL A 262 10.89 1.96 9.69
C VAL A 262 12.35 1.75 10.10
N ARG A 263 12.98 2.77 10.68
CA ARG A 263 14.37 2.70 11.15
C ARG A 263 14.56 1.68 12.28
N ALA A 264 13.65 1.67 13.25
CA ALA A 264 13.71 0.76 14.39
C ALA A 264 13.64 -0.72 13.97
N LEU A 265 12.83 -1.05 12.94
CA LEU A 265 12.68 -2.43 12.47
C LEU A 265 13.70 -2.82 11.40
N THR A 266 14.10 -1.90 10.52
CA THR A 266 14.96 -2.23 9.37
C THR A 266 16.42 -1.85 9.56
N GLY A 267 16.73 -1.02 10.56
CA GLY A 267 18.06 -0.44 10.78
C GLY A 267 18.44 0.64 9.75
N ARG A 268 17.52 1.06 8.90
CA ARG A 268 17.74 2.08 7.83
C ARG A 268 16.71 3.19 7.94
N ASP A 269 17.14 4.42 7.65
CA ASP A 269 16.21 5.54 7.54
C ASP A 269 15.21 5.30 6.39
N PRO A 270 13.95 5.73 6.55
CA PRO A 270 12.99 5.67 5.47
C PRO A 270 13.42 6.55 4.30
N ARG A 271 13.04 6.17 3.08
CA ARG A 271 13.34 6.89 1.84
C ARG A 271 12.66 8.26 1.83
N THR A 272 13.37 9.26 1.31
CA THR A 272 12.87 10.63 1.23
C THR A 272 11.95 10.83 0.01
N LEU A 273 11.14 11.89 0.05
CA LEU A 273 10.33 12.34 -1.10
C LEU A 273 11.22 12.59 -2.32
N ALA A 274 12.33 13.33 -2.16
CA ALA A 274 13.27 13.63 -3.24
C ALA A 274 13.87 12.36 -3.88
N GLY A 275 14.18 11.34 -3.06
CA GLY A 275 14.64 10.04 -3.54
C GLY A 275 13.58 9.33 -4.38
N PHE A 276 12.34 9.25 -3.87
CA PHE A 276 11.24 8.66 -4.59
C PHE A 276 10.96 9.35 -5.93
N LEU A 277 10.88 10.68 -5.95
CA LEU A 277 10.59 11.43 -7.17
C LEU A 277 11.71 11.31 -8.21
N ARG A 278 12.99 11.28 -7.81
CA ARG A 278 14.12 11.01 -8.70
C ARG A 278 14.04 9.64 -9.36
N ASP A 279 13.75 8.59 -8.58
CA ASP A 279 13.63 7.23 -9.09
C ASP A 279 12.47 7.07 -10.09
N HIS A 280 11.46 7.96 -10.01
CA HIS A 280 10.27 7.95 -10.88
C HIS A 280 10.20 9.15 -11.84
N ALA A 281 11.31 9.87 -12.05
CA ALA A 281 11.34 11.09 -12.86
C ALA A 281 10.80 10.89 -14.28
N SER A 282 11.07 9.73 -14.89
CA SER A 282 10.57 9.38 -16.23
C SER A 282 9.05 9.36 -16.34
N ALA A 283 8.32 9.16 -15.25
CA ALA A 283 6.86 9.21 -15.26
C ALA A 283 6.33 10.65 -15.46
N TYR A 284 7.12 11.66 -15.09
CA TYR A 284 6.77 13.08 -15.11
C TYR A 284 7.42 13.87 -16.26
N ALA A 285 8.35 13.27 -16.97
CA ALA A 285 9.06 13.86 -18.12
C ALA A 285 8.18 14.04 -19.35
#